data_7b17a3152ac5be15fae9791a97a8f1ee
#
_entry.id   7b17a3152ac5be15fae9791a97a8f1ee
#
_cell.length_a   1.000
_cell.length_b   1.000
_cell.length_c   1.000
_cell.angle_alpha   90.00
_cell.angle_beta   90.00
_cell.angle_gamma   90.00
#
_symmetry.space_group_name_H-M   'P 1'
#
loop_
_entity.id
_entity.type
_entity.pdbx_description
1 polymer ?
#
loop_
_entity_poly.entity_id
_entity_poly.type
_entity_poly.pdbx_seq_one_letter_code
_entity_poly.pdbx_strand_id
1 'polypeptide(L)'
;MKKSLFLLVFALLLSGCSLLPSAPTPPTTMQLTNSKISVLTPSPEITNTITPIPMAEKITATIHTSEGDMIVNLFPDKAPNTVANFVGLAKGTKDWTDPKTGQKVSGKPLYSNVIFHRVIEDFMIQGGDPLGTGTGGPGYKFADEQVDEKYLRGTIAMANSGANTNGSQFFIVHRDYPLPNLYTIFGRIDASDTASLAVLDKIATTSTAPGDKPIKDMVIKSIDIVEE
;
A
#
# COMPACT_ATOMS: atom_id res chain seq x y z
N MET A 1 36.34 38.96 17.32
CA MET A 1 36.23 40.33 16.80
C MET A 1 35.52 40.29 15.46
N LYS A 2 34.54 41.19 15.30
CA LYS A 2 33.80 41.63 14.10
C LYS A 2 32.75 40.68 13.52
N LYS A 3 31.53 41.07 13.84
CA LYS A 3 30.22 40.88 13.26
C LYS A 3 30.19 41.41 11.81
N SER A 4 29.41 40.79 10.95
CA SER A 4 28.75 41.52 9.86
C SER A 4 27.41 40.90 9.57
N LEU A 5 26.39 41.65 9.87
CA LEU A 5 24.97 41.52 9.68
C LEU A 5 24.69 42.10 8.28
N PHE A 6 24.04 41.34 7.38
CA PHE A 6 23.43 41.90 6.17
C PHE A 6 21.94 41.62 6.17
N LEU A 7 21.21 42.65 6.54
CA LEU A 7 19.77 42.79 6.41
C LEU A 7 19.50 43.35 5.00
N LEU A 8 18.72 42.69 4.20
CA LEU A 8 18.16 43.28 2.97
C LEU A 8 16.63 43.13 3.03
N VAL A 9 16.04 44.28 3.33
CA VAL A 9 14.60 44.54 3.20
C VAL A 9 14.32 44.85 1.75
N PHE A 10 13.33 44.23 1.16
CA PHE A 10 12.70 44.69 -0.09
C PHE A 10 11.18 44.77 0.08
N ALA A 11 10.74 46.01 -0.13
CA ALA A 11 9.37 46.44 0.10
C ALA A 11 8.44 46.14 -1.07
N LEU A 12 7.17 46.06 -0.73
CA LEU A 12 5.93 46.04 -1.52
C LEU A 12 5.95 46.82 -2.83
N LEU A 13 5.30 46.25 -3.83
CA LEU A 13 4.41 47.01 -4.72
C LEU A 13 3.13 46.22 -4.97
N LEU A 14 2.05 46.75 -4.42
CA LEU A 14 0.67 46.44 -4.73
C LEU A 14 0.30 47.04 -6.10
N SER A 15 -0.28 46.25 -6.99
CA SER A 15 -1.11 46.77 -8.07
C SER A 15 -2.25 45.80 -8.32
N GLY A 16 -3.46 46.26 -7.96
CA GLY A 16 -4.69 45.56 -8.13
C GLY A 16 -5.19 45.65 -9.58
N CYS A 17 -5.87 44.61 -10.00
CA CYS A 17 -6.91 44.75 -11.01
C CYS A 17 -7.97 43.66 -10.75
N SER A 18 -9.11 44.11 -10.25
CA SER A 18 -10.35 43.31 -10.10
C SER A 18 -10.95 43.06 -11.47
N LEU A 19 -11.13 41.81 -11.83
CA LEU A 19 -12.09 41.38 -12.83
C LEU A 19 -12.95 40.28 -12.23
N LEU A 20 -14.19 40.67 -11.88
CA LEU A 20 -15.25 39.75 -11.52
C LEU A 20 -15.74 39.02 -12.77
N PRO A 21 -15.93 37.71 -12.77
CA PRO A 21 -16.65 37.02 -13.82
C PRO A 21 -18.17 37.14 -13.55
N SER A 22 -18.89 37.52 -14.62
CA SER A 22 -20.33 37.64 -14.68
C SER A 22 -21.05 36.32 -14.43
N ALA A 23 -22.18 36.38 -13.76
CA ALA A 23 -23.08 35.25 -13.50
C ALA A 23 -23.68 34.69 -14.79
N PRO A 24 -23.92 33.36 -14.89
CA PRO A 24 -24.64 32.80 -16.04
C PRO A 24 -26.12 33.04 -15.93
N THR A 25 -26.71 33.43 -17.07
CA THR A 25 -28.16 33.60 -17.29
C THR A 25 -28.91 32.27 -17.20
N PRO A 26 -30.14 32.24 -16.69
CA PRO A 26 -30.94 31.01 -16.62
C PRO A 26 -31.43 30.55 -18.01
N PRO A 27 -31.56 29.24 -18.23
CA PRO A 27 -32.00 28.71 -19.52
C PRO A 27 -33.51 28.93 -19.75
N THR A 28 -33.82 29.29 -20.98
CA THR A 28 -35.13 29.47 -21.56
C THR A 28 -35.99 28.21 -21.45
N THR A 29 -37.21 28.37 -21.00
CA THR A 29 -38.29 27.36 -20.94
C THR A 29 -38.56 26.78 -22.32
N MET A 30 -38.26 25.52 -22.56
CA MET A 30 -38.70 24.76 -23.72
C MET A 30 -40.08 24.16 -23.44
N GLN A 31 -41.02 24.47 -24.34
CA GLN A 31 -42.40 23.94 -24.35
C GLN A 31 -42.38 22.44 -24.70
N LEU A 32 -43.16 21.68 -23.92
CA LEU A 32 -43.45 20.26 -24.17
C LEU A 32 -44.35 20.12 -25.40
N THR A 33 -43.83 19.57 -26.48
CA THR A 33 -44.63 18.99 -27.56
C THR A 33 -44.92 17.53 -27.25
N ASN A 34 -46.22 17.20 -27.16
CA ASN A 34 -46.74 15.86 -27.02
C ASN A 34 -46.33 14.99 -28.23
N SER A 35 -45.36 14.10 -28.05
CA SER A 35 -45.08 13.03 -29.01
C SER A 35 -45.53 11.68 -28.42
N LYS A 36 -46.27 10.95 -29.21
CA LYS A 36 -46.91 9.66 -28.85
C LYS A 36 -45.88 8.65 -28.27
N ILE A 37 -46.21 8.14 -27.07
CA ILE A 37 -45.51 7.07 -26.42
C ILE A 37 -45.78 5.79 -27.20
N SER A 38 -44.76 5.29 -27.93
CA SER A 38 -44.70 3.90 -28.39
C SER A 38 -44.32 3.02 -27.21
N VAL A 39 -45.20 2.10 -26.85
CA VAL A 39 -44.94 1.08 -25.83
C VAL A 39 -43.86 0.14 -26.37
N LEU A 40 -42.64 0.29 -25.87
CA LEU A 40 -41.56 -0.67 -26.08
C LEU A 40 -41.73 -1.80 -25.06
N THR A 41 -41.88 -3.02 -25.56
CA THR A 41 -41.83 -4.27 -24.81
C THR A 41 -40.56 -4.31 -23.94
N PRO A 42 -40.64 -4.72 -22.66
CA PRO A 42 -39.43 -4.84 -21.82
C PRO A 42 -38.54 -5.95 -22.39
N SER A 43 -37.32 -5.52 -22.75
CA SER A 43 -36.20 -6.46 -23.03
C SER A 43 -35.86 -7.23 -21.74
N PRO A 44 -35.53 -8.52 -21.81
CA PRO A 44 -35.17 -9.28 -20.62
C PRO A 44 -33.95 -8.63 -19.94
N GLU A 45 -34.15 -8.22 -18.70
CA GLU A 45 -33.12 -7.73 -17.82
C GLU A 45 -32.11 -8.85 -17.57
N ILE A 46 -30.91 -8.77 -18.16
CA ILE A 46 -29.81 -9.68 -17.85
C ILE A 46 -29.35 -9.29 -16.45
N THR A 47 -29.92 -9.94 -15.45
CA THR A 47 -29.42 -9.91 -14.08
C THR A 47 -28.07 -10.63 -14.08
N ASN A 48 -26.99 -9.88 -14.28
CA ASN A 48 -25.66 -10.36 -14.00
C ASN A 48 -25.54 -10.59 -12.48
N THR A 49 -26.00 -11.74 -12.03
CA THR A 49 -25.69 -12.24 -10.70
C THR A 49 -24.20 -12.56 -10.69
N ILE A 50 -23.39 -11.58 -10.29
CA ILE A 50 -22.00 -11.83 -9.95
C ILE A 50 -22.04 -12.69 -8.70
N THR A 51 -21.96 -14.02 -8.88
CA THR A 51 -21.72 -14.93 -7.76
C THR A 51 -20.37 -14.54 -7.19
N PRO A 52 -20.27 -14.13 -5.91
CA PRO A 52 -18.98 -13.87 -5.30
C PRO A 52 -18.15 -15.14 -5.43
N ILE A 53 -16.97 -15.05 -6.03
CA ILE A 53 -16.00 -16.15 -5.99
C ILE A 53 -15.73 -16.37 -4.50
N PRO A 54 -15.93 -17.60 -3.96
CA PRO A 54 -15.60 -17.87 -2.56
C PRO A 54 -14.12 -17.50 -2.37
N MET A 55 -13.84 -16.47 -1.57
CA MET A 55 -12.47 -16.23 -1.14
C MET A 55 -12.09 -17.37 -0.21
N ALA A 56 -10.88 -17.90 -0.37
CA ALA A 56 -10.35 -18.93 0.50
C ALA A 56 -10.53 -18.47 1.97
N GLU A 57 -11.10 -19.33 2.81
CA GLU A 57 -11.39 -18.99 4.21
C GLU A 57 -10.10 -18.65 4.99
N LYS A 58 -8.97 -19.23 4.54
CA LYS A 58 -7.67 -19.02 5.15
C LYS A 58 -6.60 -18.85 4.08
N ILE A 59 -5.87 -17.73 4.14
CA ILE A 59 -4.71 -17.47 3.28
C ILE A 59 -3.48 -17.29 4.16
N THR A 60 -2.44 -18.06 3.88
CA THR A 60 -1.17 -18.00 4.60
C THR A 60 -0.04 -17.63 3.64
N ALA A 61 0.81 -16.69 4.05
CA ALA A 61 2.02 -16.31 3.34
C ALA A 61 3.26 -16.77 4.12
N THR A 62 4.15 -17.54 3.49
CA THR A 62 5.48 -17.84 4.02
C THR A 62 6.49 -16.92 3.38
N ILE A 63 7.04 -16.00 4.14
CA ILE A 63 8.08 -15.07 3.71
C ILE A 63 9.43 -15.71 3.95
N HIS A 64 10.09 -16.22 2.91
CA HIS A 64 11.42 -16.81 2.96
C HIS A 64 12.48 -15.73 2.98
N THR A 65 13.23 -15.62 4.08
CA THR A 65 14.26 -14.58 4.22
C THR A 65 15.66 -15.14 4.28
N SER A 66 16.66 -14.25 4.27
CA SER A 66 18.06 -14.62 4.54
C SER A 66 18.28 -15.15 5.96
N GLU A 67 17.38 -14.83 6.89
CA GLU A 67 17.50 -15.14 8.32
C GLU A 67 16.59 -16.28 8.79
N GLY A 68 15.73 -16.79 7.91
CA GLY A 68 14.72 -17.84 8.15
C GLY A 68 13.36 -17.48 7.57
N ASP A 69 12.37 -18.28 7.87
CA ASP A 69 11.02 -18.15 7.35
C ASP A 69 10.09 -17.46 8.37
N MET A 70 9.20 -16.62 7.89
CA MET A 70 8.11 -16.02 8.69
C MET A 70 6.78 -16.39 8.08
N ILE A 71 5.89 -17.01 8.88
CA ILE A 71 4.56 -17.41 8.45
C ILE A 71 3.55 -16.37 8.91
N VAL A 72 2.81 -15.79 7.96
CA VAL A 72 1.83 -14.72 8.18
C VAL A 72 0.45 -15.22 7.79
N ASN A 73 -0.51 -15.20 8.71
CA ASN A 73 -1.92 -15.38 8.40
C ASN A 73 -2.47 -14.06 7.83
N LEU A 74 -3.00 -14.10 6.61
CA LEU A 74 -3.59 -12.92 5.97
C LEU A 74 -5.07 -12.78 6.34
N PHE A 75 -5.62 -11.57 6.21
CA PHE A 75 -7.00 -11.22 6.59
C PHE A 75 -7.82 -10.82 5.35
N PRO A 76 -8.17 -11.78 4.47
CA PRO A 76 -8.90 -11.48 3.23
C PRO A 76 -10.32 -10.94 3.46
N ASP A 77 -10.94 -11.26 4.59
CA ASP A 77 -12.24 -10.76 5.05
C ASP A 77 -12.19 -9.29 5.48
N LYS A 78 -11.04 -8.83 6.01
CA LYS A 78 -10.87 -7.47 6.55
C LYS A 78 -10.24 -6.50 5.55
N ALA A 79 -9.34 -6.98 4.71
CA ALA A 79 -8.61 -6.18 3.74
C ALA A 79 -8.52 -6.90 2.37
N PRO A 80 -9.66 -7.17 1.70
CA PRO A 80 -9.70 -8.01 0.50
C PRO A 80 -8.83 -7.51 -0.65
N ASN A 81 -8.85 -6.20 -0.93
CA ASN A 81 -8.06 -5.62 -2.03
C ASN A 81 -6.56 -5.64 -1.73
N THR A 82 -6.20 -5.39 -0.47
CA THR A 82 -4.79 -5.40 -0.02
C THR A 82 -4.24 -6.82 -0.07
N VAL A 83 -4.99 -7.80 0.45
CA VAL A 83 -4.60 -9.22 0.39
C VAL A 83 -4.48 -9.68 -1.06
N ALA A 84 -5.48 -9.39 -1.91
CA ALA A 84 -5.43 -9.75 -3.34
C ALA A 84 -4.23 -9.10 -4.05
N ASN A 85 -3.90 -7.85 -3.73
CA ASN A 85 -2.73 -7.17 -4.25
C ASN A 85 -1.42 -7.85 -3.82
N PHE A 86 -1.26 -8.11 -2.51
CA PHE A 86 -0.07 -8.75 -1.96
C PHE A 86 0.13 -10.16 -2.52
N VAL A 87 -0.91 -10.98 -2.53
CA VAL A 87 -0.91 -12.34 -3.08
C VAL A 87 -0.57 -12.33 -4.57
N GLY A 88 -1.19 -11.44 -5.35
CA GLY A 88 -0.94 -11.32 -6.79
C GLY A 88 0.50 -10.92 -7.11
N LEU A 89 1.09 -10.00 -6.33
CA LEU A 89 2.49 -9.61 -6.47
C LEU A 89 3.45 -10.71 -5.99
N ALA A 90 3.10 -11.45 -4.94
CA ALA A 90 3.88 -12.57 -4.41
C ALA A 90 3.92 -13.75 -5.39
N LYS A 91 2.79 -14.11 -5.98
CA LYS A 91 2.65 -15.19 -6.98
C LYS A 91 3.10 -14.79 -8.40
N GLY A 92 3.27 -13.48 -8.67
CA GLY A 92 3.53 -12.96 -10.01
C GLY A 92 2.33 -13.00 -10.94
N THR A 93 1.12 -13.17 -10.41
CA THR A 93 -0.12 -13.17 -11.19
C THR A 93 -0.67 -11.77 -11.43
N LYS A 94 -0.17 -10.78 -10.67
CA LYS A 94 -0.47 -9.36 -10.86
C LYS A 94 0.70 -8.67 -11.55
N ASP A 95 0.40 -7.99 -12.64
CA ASP A 95 1.37 -7.19 -13.38
C ASP A 95 1.86 -5.99 -12.55
N TRP A 96 3.11 -5.64 -12.72
CA TRP A 96 3.73 -4.47 -12.11
C TRP A 96 4.71 -3.80 -13.08
N THR A 97 5.14 -2.60 -12.77
CA THR A 97 6.15 -1.86 -13.56
C THR A 97 7.45 -1.84 -12.79
N ASP A 98 8.52 -2.33 -13.38
CA ASP A 98 9.85 -2.26 -12.80
C ASP A 98 10.31 -0.79 -12.71
N PRO A 99 10.47 -0.24 -11.50
CA PRO A 99 10.83 1.16 -11.34
C PRO A 99 12.27 1.49 -11.78
N LYS A 100 13.12 0.48 -12.01
CA LYS A 100 14.47 0.67 -12.57
C LYS A 100 14.46 0.90 -14.07
N THR A 101 13.57 0.23 -14.78
CA THR A 101 13.55 0.20 -16.25
C THR A 101 12.32 0.88 -16.84
N GLY A 102 11.28 1.11 -16.03
CA GLY A 102 9.98 1.59 -16.49
C GLY A 102 9.18 0.55 -17.30
N GLN A 103 9.67 -0.68 -17.39
CA GLN A 103 9.01 -1.72 -18.19
C GLN A 103 7.96 -2.45 -17.38
N LYS A 104 6.87 -2.83 -18.06
CA LYS A 104 5.85 -3.70 -17.51
C LYS A 104 6.42 -5.12 -17.33
N VAL A 105 6.18 -5.70 -16.16
CA VAL A 105 6.57 -7.07 -15.79
C VAL A 105 5.32 -7.89 -15.58
N SER A 106 5.22 -9.02 -16.27
CA SER A 106 4.10 -9.98 -16.19
C SER A 106 4.64 -11.37 -15.89
N GLY A 107 3.88 -12.14 -15.10
CA GLY A 107 4.23 -13.53 -14.78
C GLY A 107 5.46 -13.69 -13.88
N LYS A 108 5.90 -12.63 -13.19
CA LYS A 108 7.06 -12.67 -12.29
C LYS A 108 6.72 -12.07 -10.92
N PRO A 109 7.03 -12.77 -9.82
CA PRO A 109 6.89 -12.25 -8.47
C PRO A 109 7.68 -10.96 -8.25
N LEU A 110 7.02 -9.95 -7.64
CA LEU A 110 7.69 -8.70 -7.28
C LEU A 110 8.64 -8.89 -6.10
N TYR A 111 8.24 -9.73 -5.13
CA TYR A 111 8.96 -9.88 -3.86
C TYR A 111 10.17 -10.82 -3.92
N SER A 112 10.62 -11.19 -5.12
CA SER A 112 11.82 -12.03 -5.29
C SER A 112 13.10 -11.20 -5.16
N ASN A 113 13.95 -11.55 -4.18
CA ASN A 113 15.23 -10.89 -3.89
C ASN A 113 15.11 -9.38 -3.62
N VAL A 114 14.05 -8.96 -2.93
CA VAL A 114 13.92 -7.60 -2.40
C VAL A 114 14.41 -7.56 -0.94
N ILE A 115 14.79 -6.37 -0.45
CA ILE A 115 15.35 -6.24 0.90
C ILE A 115 14.38 -5.58 1.87
N PHE A 116 14.58 -5.84 3.16
CA PHE A 116 14.09 -4.94 4.20
C PHE A 116 15.03 -3.72 4.22
N HIS A 117 14.61 -2.64 3.58
CA HIS A 117 15.41 -1.45 3.37
C HIS A 117 15.39 -0.47 4.54
N ARG A 118 14.47 -0.66 5.49
CA ARG A 118 14.36 0.11 6.73
C ARG A 118 14.00 -0.80 7.88
N VAL A 119 14.80 -0.77 8.94
CA VAL A 119 14.66 -1.61 10.13
C VAL A 119 14.87 -0.74 11.38
N ILE A 120 13.89 -0.73 12.26
CA ILE A 120 13.95 -0.02 13.54
C ILE A 120 13.58 -1.00 14.64
N GLU A 121 14.55 -1.30 15.52
CA GLU A 121 14.32 -2.11 16.71
C GLU A 121 13.21 -1.52 17.56
N ASP A 122 12.41 -2.38 18.18
CA ASP A 122 11.22 -2.04 18.97
C ASP A 122 10.11 -1.29 18.22
N PHE A 123 10.21 -1.19 16.89
CA PHE A 123 9.15 -0.62 16.06
C PHE A 123 8.75 -1.57 14.92
N MET A 124 9.50 -1.64 13.81
CA MET A 124 9.10 -2.42 12.63
C MET A 124 10.28 -2.74 11.71
N ILE A 125 10.06 -3.73 10.82
CA ILE A 125 10.89 -3.99 9.65
C ILE A 125 10.08 -3.69 8.38
N GLN A 126 10.62 -2.88 7.46
CA GLN A 126 9.93 -2.44 6.24
C GLN A 126 10.65 -2.93 4.99
N GLY A 127 9.89 -3.54 4.08
CA GLY A 127 10.36 -4.10 2.81
C GLY A 127 9.35 -3.95 1.68
N GLY A 128 9.50 -4.76 0.62
CA GLY A 128 8.57 -4.78 -0.51
C GLY A 128 8.80 -3.70 -1.56
N ASP A 129 9.95 -3.00 -1.49
CA ASP A 129 10.38 -2.04 -2.52
C ASP A 129 11.33 -2.71 -3.52
N PRO A 130 10.99 -2.81 -4.82
CA PRO A 130 11.89 -3.36 -5.84
C PRO A 130 13.21 -2.59 -6.02
N LEU A 131 13.26 -1.30 -5.62
CA LEU A 131 14.50 -0.51 -5.63
C LEU A 131 15.34 -0.75 -4.38
N GLY A 132 14.73 -1.14 -3.25
CA GLY A 132 15.38 -1.26 -1.96
C GLY A 132 15.83 0.08 -1.36
N THR A 133 15.15 1.18 -1.71
CA THR A 133 15.46 2.56 -1.30
C THR A 133 14.36 3.22 -0.47
N GLY A 134 13.18 2.59 -0.41
CA GLY A 134 11.97 3.13 0.20
C GLY A 134 11.13 4.02 -0.74
N THR A 135 11.58 4.22 -1.98
CA THR A 135 10.90 5.11 -2.94
C THR A 135 10.26 4.37 -4.12
N GLY A 136 10.55 3.08 -4.28
CA GLY A 136 10.00 2.23 -5.34
C GLY A 136 8.64 1.64 -4.99
N GLY A 137 8.05 0.97 -5.98
CA GLY A 137 6.75 0.33 -5.85
C GLY A 137 6.35 -0.38 -7.14
N PRO A 138 5.10 -0.84 -7.24
CA PRO A 138 4.63 -1.66 -8.36
C PRO A 138 4.22 -0.85 -9.59
N GLY A 139 4.38 0.48 -9.57
CA GLY A 139 4.00 1.38 -10.66
C GLY A 139 2.53 1.83 -10.63
N TYR A 140 1.79 1.50 -9.57
CA TYR A 140 0.43 1.96 -9.32
C TYR A 140 0.21 2.18 -7.82
N LYS A 141 -0.91 2.79 -7.48
CA LYS A 141 -1.38 2.99 -6.10
C LYS A 141 -2.82 2.52 -5.96
N PHE A 142 -3.21 2.15 -4.73
CA PHE A 142 -4.58 1.78 -4.40
C PHE A 142 -5.02 2.32 -3.04
N ALA A 143 -6.33 2.33 -2.82
CA ALA A 143 -6.96 2.92 -1.65
C ALA A 143 -6.64 2.16 -0.35
N ASP A 144 -6.71 2.88 0.77
CA ASP A 144 -6.65 2.29 2.10
C ASP A 144 -7.92 1.49 2.38
N GLU A 145 -7.76 0.39 3.11
CA GLU A 145 -8.87 -0.35 3.71
C GLU A 145 -8.82 -0.14 5.23
N GLN A 146 -9.93 0.33 5.80
CA GLN A 146 -10.01 0.57 7.24
C GLN A 146 -10.23 -0.75 7.97
N VAL A 147 -9.27 -1.14 8.78
CA VAL A 147 -9.29 -2.39 9.55
C VAL A 147 -9.24 -2.06 11.04
N ASP A 148 -10.24 -2.53 11.78
CA ASP A 148 -10.33 -2.34 13.24
C ASP A 148 -9.41 -3.36 13.95
N GLU A 149 -8.12 -3.16 13.81
CA GLU A 149 -7.06 -3.96 14.42
C GLU A 149 -5.98 -3.04 15.02
N LYS A 150 -5.20 -3.60 15.94
CA LYS A 150 -4.05 -2.89 16.56
C LYS A 150 -2.74 -3.34 15.93
N TYR A 151 -1.77 -2.44 15.93
CA TYR A 151 -0.40 -2.74 15.49
C TYR A 151 0.36 -3.47 16.60
N LEU A 152 -0.04 -4.72 16.84
CA LEU A 152 0.62 -5.63 17.77
C LEU A 152 1.83 -6.28 17.10
N ARG A 153 2.73 -6.85 17.89
CA ARG A 153 3.87 -7.63 17.42
C ARG A 153 3.45 -8.67 16.38
N GLY A 154 4.16 -8.75 15.27
CA GLY A 154 3.88 -9.64 14.16
C GLY A 154 2.81 -9.14 13.17
N THR A 155 2.13 -8.02 13.45
CA THR A 155 1.18 -7.42 12.50
C THR A 155 1.90 -6.98 11.22
N ILE A 156 1.35 -7.37 10.06
CA ILE A 156 1.78 -6.86 8.75
C ILE A 156 0.79 -5.82 8.25
N ALA A 157 1.32 -4.68 7.79
CA ALA A 157 0.52 -3.58 7.26
C ALA A 157 1.20 -2.94 6.04
N MET A 158 0.40 -2.29 5.17
CA MET A 158 0.92 -1.56 4.03
C MET A 158 1.64 -0.29 4.46
N ALA A 159 2.84 -0.09 3.94
CA ALA A 159 3.51 1.21 4.00
C ALA A 159 2.94 2.11 2.88
N ASN A 160 2.71 3.39 3.22
CA ASN A 160 2.18 4.38 2.29
C ASN A 160 2.85 5.75 2.46
N SER A 161 2.61 6.66 1.52
CA SER A 161 3.08 8.06 1.55
C SER A 161 1.93 9.05 1.76
N GLY A 162 0.94 8.65 2.54
CA GLY A 162 -0.31 9.36 2.79
C GLY A 162 -1.52 8.55 2.32
N ALA A 163 -2.72 9.08 2.55
CA ALA A 163 -3.97 8.37 2.28
C ALA A 163 -4.06 7.86 0.82
N ASN A 164 -4.52 6.62 0.66
CA ASN A 164 -4.77 5.98 -0.64
C ASN A 164 -3.52 5.89 -1.55
N THR A 165 -2.35 5.65 -0.96
CA THR A 165 -1.10 5.51 -1.71
C THR A 165 -0.41 4.17 -1.49
N ASN A 166 -1.16 3.13 -1.13
CA ASN A 166 -0.64 1.77 -1.00
C ASN A 166 -0.06 1.27 -2.34
N GLY A 167 0.98 0.48 -2.29
CA GLY A 167 1.64 -0.09 -3.46
C GLY A 167 2.09 -1.53 -3.22
N SER A 168 3.40 -1.76 -3.14
CA SER A 168 3.99 -3.06 -2.80
C SER A 168 4.72 -3.05 -1.45
N GLN A 169 5.06 -1.88 -0.92
CA GLN A 169 5.80 -1.80 0.34
C GLN A 169 4.91 -2.16 1.53
N PHE A 170 5.46 -2.93 2.44
CA PHE A 170 4.82 -3.33 3.70
C PHE A 170 5.80 -3.27 4.86
N PHE A 171 5.27 -3.26 6.07
CA PHE A 171 6.08 -3.42 7.27
C PHE A 171 5.50 -4.50 8.20
N ILE A 172 6.37 -5.10 8.99
CA ILE A 172 5.99 -6.05 10.06
C ILE A 172 6.38 -5.45 11.39
N VAL A 173 5.42 -5.35 12.30
CA VAL A 173 5.60 -4.74 13.63
C VAL A 173 6.45 -5.64 14.51
N HIS A 174 7.59 -5.13 15.01
CA HIS A 174 8.49 -5.86 15.89
C HIS A 174 8.00 -5.90 17.34
N ARG A 175 7.48 -4.78 17.85
CA ARG A 175 6.88 -4.64 19.19
C ARG A 175 5.55 -3.92 19.07
N ASP A 176 4.62 -4.18 20.00
CA ASP A 176 3.35 -3.47 20.07
C ASP A 176 3.60 -1.95 20.00
N TYR A 177 2.98 -1.29 19.04
CA TYR A 177 3.24 0.13 18.80
C TYR A 177 1.93 0.90 18.58
N PRO A 178 1.72 2.04 19.26
CA PRO A 178 0.48 2.82 19.17
C PRO A 178 0.46 3.71 17.92
N LEU A 179 0.54 3.10 16.74
CA LEU A 179 0.37 3.84 15.48
C LEU A 179 -1.07 4.32 15.30
N PRO A 180 -1.28 5.49 14.69
CA PRO A 180 -2.60 5.89 14.21
C PRO A 180 -3.06 4.93 13.11
N ASN A 181 -4.39 4.70 13.00
CA ASN A 181 -4.97 3.79 12.01
C ASN A 181 -4.93 4.40 10.59
N LEU A 182 -3.73 4.59 10.05
CA LEU A 182 -3.44 5.16 8.73
C LEU A 182 -2.81 4.16 7.76
N TYR A 183 -2.54 2.95 8.22
CA TYR A 183 -1.87 1.90 7.45
C TYR A 183 -2.75 0.66 7.44
N THR A 184 -3.15 0.20 6.27
CA THR A 184 -4.01 -0.97 6.13
C THR A 184 -3.34 -2.22 6.70
N ILE A 185 -3.85 -2.74 7.81
CA ILE A 185 -3.46 -4.02 8.38
C ILE A 185 -4.08 -5.12 7.53
N PHE A 186 -3.28 -6.10 7.08
CA PHE A 186 -3.79 -7.17 6.22
C PHE A 186 -3.37 -8.58 6.63
N GLY A 187 -2.71 -8.72 7.79
CA GLY A 187 -2.33 -10.02 8.34
C GLY A 187 -1.53 -9.92 9.62
N ARG A 188 -1.16 -11.08 10.17
CA ARG A 188 -0.34 -11.18 11.39
C ARG A 188 0.37 -12.53 11.47
N ILE A 189 1.59 -12.54 12.01
CA ILE A 189 2.27 -13.75 12.51
C ILE A 189 1.52 -14.20 13.78
N ASP A 190 1.20 -15.49 13.88
CA ASP A 190 0.57 -16.01 15.08
C ASP A 190 1.46 -15.78 16.30
N ALA A 191 0.86 -15.33 17.41
CA ALA A 191 1.61 -15.07 18.66
C ALA A 191 2.25 -16.32 19.25
N SER A 192 1.74 -17.51 18.94
CA SER A 192 2.29 -18.80 19.33
C SER A 192 3.40 -19.32 18.40
N ASP A 193 3.55 -18.73 17.19
CA ASP A 193 4.63 -19.08 16.25
C ASP A 193 5.95 -18.41 16.66
N THR A 194 6.57 -19.00 17.66
CA THR A 194 7.85 -18.53 18.22
C THR A 194 8.99 -18.59 17.20
N ALA A 195 8.91 -19.48 16.21
CA ALA A 195 9.96 -19.60 15.16
C ALA A 195 9.91 -18.38 14.22
N SER A 196 8.75 -18.04 13.67
CA SER A 196 8.56 -16.83 12.85
C SER A 196 8.91 -15.56 13.62
N LEU A 197 8.48 -15.47 14.89
CA LEU A 197 8.79 -14.33 15.75
C LEU A 197 10.28 -14.21 16.07
N ALA A 198 11.02 -15.31 16.19
CA ALA A 198 12.46 -15.28 16.37
C ALA A 198 13.21 -14.78 15.12
N VAL A 199 12.70 -15.10 13.91
CA VAL A 199 13.23 -14.54 12.64
C VAL A 199 12.96 -13.04 12.57
N LEU A 200 11.75 -12.59 12.96
CA LEU A 200 11.40 -11.18 13.06
C LEU A 200 12.38 -10.44 13.98
N ASP A 201 12.66 -10.97 15.18
CA ASP A 201 13.63 -10.39 16.13
C ASP A 201 15.02 -10.29 15.51
N LYS A 202 15.49 -11.36 14.89
CA LYS A 202 16.82 -11.42 14.29
C LYS A 202 17.01 -10.35 13.19
N ILE A 203 15.97 -10.08 12.40
CA ILE A 203 16.00 -9.02 11.40
C ILE A 203 15.92 -7.65 12.09
N ALA A 204 15.00 -7.47 13.05
CA ALA A 204 14.74 -6.20 13.69
C ALA A 204 15.89 -5.67 14.54
N THR A 205 16.72 -6.58 15.11
CA THR A 205 17.89 -6.23 15.93
C THR A 205 19.21 -6.18 15.15
N THR A 206 19.15 -6.23 13.81
CA THR A 206 20.35 -6.12 12.98
C THR A 206 20.97 -4.72 13.08
N SER A 207 22.29 -4.64 12.93
CA SER A 207 22.98 -3.34 12.89
C SER A 207 22.55 -2.54 11.66
N THR A 208 22.21 -1.25 11.85
CA THR A 208 21.78 -0.34 10.80
C THR A 208 22.73 0.83 10.62
N ALA A 209 22.77 1.36 9.41
CA ALA A 209 23.44 2.61 9.03
C ALA A 209 22.49 3.82 9.27
N PRO A 210 22.96 5.07 9.11
CA PRO A 210 22.08 6.23 9.10
C PRO A 210 20.93 6.08 8.10
N GLY A 211 19.71 6.40 8.54
CA GLY A 211 18.48 6.17 7.77
C GLY A 211 17.87 4.78 7.97
N ASP A 212 18.27 4.07 9.04
CA ASP A 212 17.69 2.80 9.50
C ASP A 212 17.88 1.64 8.49
N LYS A 213 18.79 1.78 7.52
CA LYS A 213 19.08 0.72 6.55
C LYS A 213 20.01 -0.32 7.17
N PRO A 214 19.69 -1.64 7.12
CA PRO A 214 20.60 -2.68 7.54
C PRO A 214 21.97 -2.58 6.87
N ILE A 215 23.06 -2.72 7.64
CA ILE A 215 24.43 -2.73 7.11
C ILE A 215 24.65 -3.98 6.24
N LYS A 216 24.12 -5.12 6.68
CA LYS A 216 24.03 -6.35 5.89
C LYS A 216 22.60 -6.46 5.37
N ASP A 217 22.43 -6.63 4.07
CA ASP A 217 21.11 -6.76 3.46
C ASP A 217 20.33 -7.94 4.07
N MET A 218 19.15 -7.62 4.61
CA MET A 218 18.15 -8.58 5.06
C MET A 218 17.20 -8.85 3.88
N VAL A 219 17.35 -10.01 3.24
CA VAL A 219 16.74 -10.31 1.94
C VAL A 219 15.46 -11.12 2.10
N ILE A 220 14.39 -10.71 1.46
CA ILE A 220 13.22 -11.52 1.13
C ILE A 220 13.57 -12.29 -0.16
N LYS A 221 13.79 -13.59 -0.05
CA LYS A 221 14.15 -14.45 -1.20
C LYS A 221 12.95 -14.71 -2.09
N SER A 222 11.81 -15.06 -1.46
CA SER A 222 10.52 -15.32 -2.09
C SER A 222 9.40 -15.25 -1.05
N ILE A 223 8.15 -15.25 -1.54
CA ILE A 223 6.96 -15.39 -0.69
C ILE A 223 6.08 -16.48 -1.31
N ASP A 224 5.82 -17.55 -0.56
CA ASP A 224 4.93 -18.61 -0.95
C ASP A 224 3.53 -18.38 -0.34
N ILE A 225 2.48 -18.63 -1.12
CA ILE A 225 1.09 -18.42 -0.72
C ILE A 225 0.35 -19.76 -0.73
N VAL A 226 -0.32 -20.06 0.39
CA VAL A 226 -1.25 -21.19 0.53
C VAL A 226 -2.64 -20.63 0.76
N GLU A 227 -3.60 -21.10 -0.04
CA GLU A 227 -5.02 -20.73 0.01
C GLU A 227 -5.82 -22.02 0.34
N GLU A 228 -6.54 -22.06 1.48
CA GLU A 228 -7.32 -23.21 2.01
C GLU A 228 -8.81 -22.89 2.09
#